data_40633a4df6411332c1b9398b6cebdf4e
#
_entry.id   40633a4df6411332c1b9398b6cebdf4e
#
_cell.length_a   1.000
_cell.length_b   1.000
_cell.length_c   1.000
_cell.angle_alpha   90.00
_cell.angle_beta   90.00
_cell.angle_gamma   90.00
#
_symmetry.space_group_name_H-M   'P 1'
#
loop_
_entity.id
_entity.type
_entity.pdbx_description
1 polymer ?
#
loop_
_entity_poly.entity_id
_entity_poly.type
_entity_poly.pdbx_seq_one_letter_code
_entity_poly.pdbx_strand_id
1 'polypeptide(L)'
;MGERRYARQTVLPEIGEEGQARLGRARVVIVGCGGLGAPAAAYLAGAGIGALRLVDADRVDPTNLHRQVFYDAGDPAPKVEQLRAHLNSLNPEIRIAAVDRPLTAGNCRGLLRGASLVLDCTDDARTKHLINDACVHLNVPLVYAAAQGYAGYVALFPNHPGGINLRDVYPEPDPSMPDCATAGVLGTAVGIVALLQANAALCYLLGIGEPPVDRLLTYHALDNTQHRVKLRKTYTEPIPPPWGNGAEGTDPNGWEVRHATLTPPGYAGVFSMLSETKEPELPEGVVRLDQRNPFGQCLQRMEAGERYLLYCNSGKLSLVLAGQLRRQRPELEVFSLAGGIQGLR
;
A
#
# COMPACT_ATOMS: atom_id res chain seq x y z
N MET A 1 -14.19 26.87 -4.34
CA MET A 1 -15.21 25.84 -3.97
C MET A 1 -14.82 25.04 -2.72
N GLY A 2 -13.53 24.94 -2.36
CA GLY A 2 -13.05 24.17 -1.21
C GLY A 2 -13.55 24.60 0.17
N GLU A 3 -13.66 25.89 0.43
CA GLU A 3 -14.11 26.42 1.74
C GLU A 3 -15.52 25.95 2.17
N ARG A 4 -16.41 25.66 1.22
CA ARG A 4 -17.77 25.17 1.53
C ARG A 4 -17.83 23.66 1.82
N ARG A 5 -16.95 22.85 1.24
CA ARG A 5 -16.99 21.38 1.38
C ARG A 5 -16.77 20.94 2.82
N TYR A 6 -15.79 21.52 3.50
CA TYR A 6 -15.38 21.15 4.85
C TYR A 6 -15.98 22.05 5.93
N ALA A 7 -16.89 22.97 5.59
CA ALA A 7 -17.44 23.97 6.53
C ALA A 7 -18.04 23.36 7.80
N ARG A 8 -18.66 22.17 7.70
CA ARG A 8 -19.23 21.48 8.87
C ARG A 8 -18.17 20.80 9.75
N GLN A 9 -16.97 20.59 9.23
CA GLN A 9 -15.83 20.01 9.94
C GLN A 9 -14.96 21.09 10.55
N THR A 10 -14.73 22.21 9.83
CA THR A 10 -13.88 23.32 10.29
C THR A 10 -14.51 24.15 11.40
N VAL A 11 -15.84 24.09 11.62
CA VAL A 11 -16.49 24.72 12.78
C VAL A 11 -16.24 23.97 14.09
N LEU A 12 -15.70 22.76 14.06
CA LEU A 12 -15.29 22.05 15.28
C LEU A 12 -14.01 22.70 15.82
N PRO A 13 -13.99 23.20 17.08
CA PRO A 13 -12.86 23.97 17.60
C PRO A 13 -11.52 23.22 17.54
N GLU A 14 -11.55 21.88 17.73
CA GLU A 14 -10.36 21.04 17.72
C GLU A 14 -9.81 20.81 16.31
N ILE A 15 -10.60 21.07 15.28
CA ILE A 15 -10.19 20.91 13.87
C ILE A 15 -9.80 22.27 13.29
N GLY A 16 -10.74 23.19 13.18
CA GLY A 16 -10.53 24.51 12.59
C GLY A 16 -9.94 24.44 11.17
N GLU A 17 -9.51 25.58 10.66
CA GLU A 17 -8.83 25.67 9.36
C GLU A 17 -7.44 25.01 9.40
N GLU A 18 -6.74 25.08 10.54
CA GLU A 18 -5.42 24.46 10.67
C GLU A 18 -5.47 22.93 10.65
N GLY A 19 -6.45 22.33 11.35
CA GLY A 19 -6.68 20.89 11.29
C GLY A 19 -7.06 20.43 9.88
N GLN A 20 -7.92 21.19 9.20
CA GLN A 20 -8.27 20.90 7.81
C GLN A 20 -7.05 20.98 6.90
N ALA A 21 -6.20 21.98 7.07
CA ALA A 21 -4.94 22.09 6.32
C ALA A 21 -3.98 20.93 6.62
N ARG A 22 -3.95 20.40 7.85
CA ARG A 22 -3.19 19.18 8.19
C ARG A 22 -3.70 17.96 7.43
N LEU A 23 -5.01 17.73 7.40
CA LEU A 23 -5.63 16.65 6.64
C LEU A 23 -5.30 16.78 5.14
N GLY A 24 -5.38 17.99 4.57
CA GLY A 24 -5.05 18.27 3.17
C GLY A 24 -3.58 17.99 2.79
N ARG A 25 -2.67 17.95 3.76
CA ARG A 25 -1.26 17.56 3.54
C ARG A 25 -1.00 16.09 3.77
N ALA A 26 -1.90 15.38 4.45
CA ALA A 26 -1.71 13.97 4.80
C ALA A 26 -1.77 13.06 3.55
N ARG A 27 -0.96 12.00 3.60
CA ARG A 27 -0.93 10.92 2.60
C ARG A 27 -1.22 9.62 3.31
N VAL A 28 -2.34 8.99 3.01
CA VAL A 28 -2.76 7.74 3.64
C VAL A 28 -2.70 6.61 2.63
N VAL A 29 -2.12 5.49 3.04
CA VAL A 29 -2.14 4.24 2.26
C VAL A 29 -3.13 3.30 2.89
N ILE A 30 -4.03 2.74 2.09
CA ILE A 30 -5.02 1.75 2.50
C ILE A 30 -4.69 0.45 1.80
N VAL A 31 -4.34 -0.58 2.56
CA VAL A 31 -4.06 -1.92 2.06
C VAL A 31 -5.26 -2.81 2.35
N GLY A 32 -5.85 -3.36 1.28
CA GLY A 32 -7.14 -4.02 1.31
C GLY A 32 -8.30 -3.04 1.09
N CYS A 33 -9.03 -3.18 0.00
CA CYS A 33 -10.19 -2.36 -0.36
C CYS A 33 -11.51 -3.11 -0.17
N GLY A 34 -11.56 -4.07 0.74
CA GLY A 34 -12.74 -4.85 1.09
C GLY A 34 -13.70 -4.10 2.03
N GLY A 35 -14.38 -4.86 2.89
CA GLY A 35 -15.38 -4.35 3.82
C GLY A 35 -14.86 -3.36 4.87
N LEU A 36 -13.57 -3.41 5.23
CA LEU A 36 -12.91 -2.42 6.09
C LEU A 36 -12.41 -1.22 5.27
N GLY A 37 -11.66 -1.47 4.20
CA GLY A 37 -10.95 -0.42 3.49
C GLY A 37 -11.84 0.52 2.69
N ALA A 38 -12.89 0.03 2.05
CA ALA A 38 -13.76 0.87 1.23
C ALA A 38 -14.55 1.90 2.06
N PRO A 39 -15.23 1.55 3.17
CA PRO A 39 -15.86 2.53 4.04
C PRO A 39 -14.84 3.51 4.67
N ALA A 40 -13.70 2.99 5.16
CA ALA A 40 -12.66 3.86 5.72
C ALA A 40 -12.16 4.88 4.70
N ALA A 41 -11.88 4.45 3.45
CA ALA A 41 -11.48 5.32 2.36
C ALA A 41 -12.52 6.42 2.07
N ALA A 42 -13.81 6.08 2.07
CA ALA A 42 -14.88 7.03 1.81
C ALA A 42 -14.91 8.15 2.86
N TYR A 43 -14.80 7.81 4.14
CA TYR A 43 -14.79 8.82 5.20
C TYR A 43 -13.51 9.64 5.22
N LEU A 44 -12.35 9.06 4.94
CA LEU A 44 -11.10 9.79 4.82
C LEU A 44 -11.11 10.74 3.61
N ALA A 45 -11.66 10.30 2.48
CA ALA A 45 -11.85 11.14 1.31
C ALA A 45 -12.82 12.29 1.59
N GLY A 46 -13.96 12.00 2.23
CA GLY A 46 -14.95 13.02 2.66
C GLY A 46 -14.36 14.04 3.62
N ALA A 47 -13.48 13.62 4.52
CA ALA A 47 -12.78 14.49 5.46
C ALA A 47 -11.67 15.35 4.80
N GLY A 48 -11.32 15.10 3.56
CA GLY A 48 -10.33 15.90 2.82
C GLY A 48 -8.87 15.50 3.08
N ILE A 49 -8.59 14.21 3.23
CA ILE A 49 -7.20 13.71 3.22
C ILE A 49 -6.59 14.01 1.85
N GLY A 50 -5.47 14.72 1.82
CA GLY A 50 -4.89 15.25 0.59
C GLY A 50 -4.49 14.21 -0.46
N ALA A 51 -4.11 13.00 -0.04
CA ALA A 51 -3.83 11.89 -0.94
C ALA A 51 -4.16 10.54 -0.32
N LEU A 52 -4.85 9.69 -1.08
CA LEU A 52 -5.11 8.29 -0.76
C LEU A 52 -4.40 7.39 -1.78
N ARG A 53 -3.74 6.34 -1.31
CA ARG A 53 -3.27 5.23 -2.14
C ARG A 53 -4.03 3.99 -1.73
N LEU A 54 -4.74 3.39 -2.69
CA LEU A 54 -5.52 2.18 -2.53
C LEU A 54 -4.72 1.01 -3.09
N VAL A 55 -4.49 -0.05 -2.30
CA VAL A 55 -3.71 -1.22 -2.71
C VAL A 55 -4.56 -2.47 -2.52
N ASP A 56 -4.96 -3.10 -3.60
CA ASP A 56 -5.75 -4.34 -3.62
C ASP A 56 -5.63 -4.98 -5.01
N ALA A 57 -5.61 -6.31 -5.10
CA ALA A 57 -5.52 -7.06 -6.35
C ALA A 57 -6.85 -7.68 -6.78
N ASP A 58 -7.88 -7.57 -5.95
CA ASP A 58 -9.12 -8.31 -6.12
C ASP A 58 -10.08 -7.70 -7.14
N ARG A 59 -10.95 -8.56 -7.63
CA ARG A 59 -12.18 -8.21 -8.34
C ARG A 59 -13.37 -8.34 -7.40
N VAL A 60 -14.49 -7.74 -7.79
CA VAL A 60 -15.73 -7.86 -7.03
C VAL A 60 -16.27 -9.28 -7.14
N ASP A 61 -16.57 -9.86 -5.99
CA ASP A 61 -17.23 -11.15 -5.87
C ASP A 61 -18.61 -10.92 -5.22
N PRO A 62 -19.71 -11.39 -5.82
CA PRO A 62 -21.06 -11.24 -5.28
C PRO A 62 -21.21 -11.73 -3.83
N THR A 63 -20.45 -12.75 -3.43
CA THR A 63 -20.46 -13.29 -2.05
C THR A 63 -19.96 -12.29 -1.01
N ASN A 64 -19.25 -11.25 -1.43
CA ASN A 64 -18.71 -10.22 -0.58
C ASN A 64 -19.62 -8.98 -0.41
N LEU A 65 -20.64 -8.82 -1.28
CA LEU A 65 -21.44 -7.59 -1.34
C LEU A 65 -22.23 -7.30 -0.07
N HIS A 66 -22.55 -8.31 0.76
CA HIS A 66 -23.21 -8.11 2.05
C HIS A 66 -22.41 -7.23 3.04
N ARG A 67 -21.10 -7.05 2.80
CA ARG A 67 -20.21 -6.19 3.59
C ARG A 67 -19.33 -5.23 2.76
N GLN A 68 -19.33 -5.41 1.45
CA GLN A 68 -18.54 -4.57 0.51
C GLN A 68 -19.49 -3.73 -0.36
N VAL A 69 -20.30 -2.90 0.30
CA VAL A 69 -21.45 -2.18 -0.27
C VAL A 69 -21.11 -1.05 -1.26
N PHE A 70 -19.83 -0.77 -1.49
CA PHE A 70 -19.35 0.27 -2.40
C PHE A 70 -19.10 -0.21 -3.84
N TYR A 71 -19.41 -1.49 -4.12
CA TYR A 71 -19.06 -2.13 -5.39
C TYR A 71 -20.27 -2.58 -6.18
N ASP A 72 -20.12 -2.59 -7.50
CA ASP A 72 -21.06 -3.15 -8.46
C ASP A 72 -20.50 -4.47 -9.02
N ALA A 73 -21.20 -5.57 -8.84
CA ALA A 73 -20.83 -6.86 -9.41
C ALA A 73 -20.94 -6.93 -10.94
N GLY A 74 -21.71 -6.02 -11.53
CA GLY A 74 -21.82 -5.89 -12.99
C GLY A 74 -20.65 -5.17 -13.65
N ASP A 75 -19.83 -4.47 -12.87
CA ASP A 75 -18.63 -3.79 -13.36
C ASP A 75 -17.40 -4.72 -13.25
N PRO A 76 -16.74 -5.09 -14.38
CA PRO A 76 -15.57 -5.96 -14.38
C PRO A 76 -14.29 -5.29 -13.86
N ALA A 77 -14.32 -4.00 -13.58
CA ALA A 77 -13.14 -3.26 -13.12
C ALA A 77 -12.61 -3.77 -11.77
N PRO A 78 -11.29 -3.65 -11.52
CA PRO A 78 -10.70 -3.94 -10.22
C PRO A 78 -11.38 -3.18 -9.08
N LYS A 79 -11.42 -3.77 -7.87
CA LYS A 79 -11.97 -3.08 -6.67
C LYS A 79 -11.35 -1.70 -6.48
N VAL A 80 -10.03 -1.56 -6.62
CA VAL A 80 -9.34 -0.27 -6.47
C VAL A 80 -9.80 0.78 -7.47
N GLU A 81 -10.16 0.38 -8.69
CA GLU A 81 -10.61 1.31 -9.74
C GLU A 81 -12.07 1.76 -9.52
N GLN A 82 -12.96 0.81 -9.19
CA GLN A 82 -14.34 1.15 -8.82
C GLN A 82 -14.35 2.09 -7.61
N LEU A 83 -13.58 1.77 -6.57
CA LEU A 83 -13.48 2.61 -5.38
C LEU A 83 -12.88 3.99 -5.72
N ARG A 84 -11.83 4.05 -6.51
CA ARG A 84 -11.25 5.33 -6.98
C ARG A 84 -12.28 6.19 -7.70
N ALA A 85 -13.06 5.60 -8.60
CA ALA A 85 -14.12 6.32 -9.31
C ALA A 85 -15.18 6.89 -8.35
N HIS A 86 -15.64 6.07 -7.39
CA HIS A 86 -16.57 6.49 -6.35
C HIS A 86 -16.01 7.65 -5.50
N LEU A 87 -14.78 7.52 -5.01
CA LEU A 87 -14.14 8.52 -4.16
C LEU A 87 -13.85 9.83 -4.91
N ASN A 88 -13.49 9.78 -6.20
CA ASN A 88 -13.33 10.97 -7.04
C ASN A 88 -14.64 11.70 -7.24
N SER A 89 -15.76 10.96 -7.36
CA SER A 89 -17.10 11.57 -7.41
C SER A 89 -17.48 12.21 -6.07
N LEU A 90 -17.12 11.57 -4.96
CA LEU A 90 -17.36 12.09 -3.61
C LEU A 90 -16.53 13.35 -3.34
N ASN A 91 -15.23 13.32 -3.64
CA ASN A 91 -14.32 14.43 -3.40
C ASN A 91 -13.26 14.56 -4.51
N PRO A 92 -13.50 15.40 -5.52
CA PRO A 92 -12.55 15.60 -6.63
C PRO A 92 -11.32 16.45 -6.26
N GLU A 93 -11.25 16.99 -5.05
CA GLU A 93 -10.14 17.86 -4.61
C GLU A 93 -8.94 17.08 -4.10
N ILE A 94 -9.11 15.78 -3.77
CA ILE A 94 -8.05 14.93 -3.26
C ILE A 94 -7.42 14.09 -4.37
N ARG A 95 -6.19 13.63 -4.14
CA ARG A 95 -5.48 12.75 -5.08
C ARG A 95 -5.68 11.30 -4.68
N ILE A 96 -6.11 10.46 -5.62
CA ILE A 96 -6.34 9.03 -5.38
C ILE A 96 -5.53 8.22 -6.38
N ALA A 97 -4.61 7.39 -5.86
CA ALA A 97 -3.86 6.43 -6.64
C ALA A 97 -4.42 5.02 -6.39
N ALA A 98 -4.87 4.35 -7.44
CA ALA A 98 -5.27 2.95 -7.43
C ALA A 98 -4.08 2.06 -7.83
N VAL A 99 -3.84 1.00 -7.06
CA VAL A 99 -2.75 0.05 -7.27
C VAL A 99 -3.37 -1.35 -7.34
N ASP A 100 -3.67 -1.81 -8.56
CA ASP A 100 -4.26 -3.13 -8.85
C ASP A 100 -3.19 -4.22 -8.80
N ARG A 101 -2.69 -4.49 -7.61
CA ARG A 101 -1.75 -5.58 -7.33
C ARG A 101 -1.66 -5.84 -5.83
N PRO A 102 -1.29 -7.07 -5.40
CA PRO A 102 -1.12 -7.39 -4.00
C PRO A 102 0.08 -6.64 -3.40
N LEU A 103 0.01 -6.35 -2.10
CA LEU A 103 1.19 -5.94 -1.35
C LEU A 103 2.10 -7.15 -1.16
N THR A 104 3.38 -6.99 -1.47
CA THR A 104 4.40 -8.05 -1.35
C THR A 104 5.66 -7.49 -0.70
N ALA A 105 6.56 -8.37 -0.25
CA ALA A 105 7.88 -7.97 0.26
C ALA A 105 8.68 -7.13 -0.76
N GLY A 106 8.49 -7.41 -2.07
CA GLY A 106 9.20 -6.70 -3.13
C GLY A 106 8.67 -5.29 -3.43
N ASN A 107 7.43 -4.96 -3.06
CA ASN A 107 6.83 -3.66 -3.38
C ASN A 107 6.40 -2.84 -2.15
N CYS A 108 6.33 -3.45 -0.95
CA CYS A 108 5.80 -2.77 0.24
C CYS A 108 6.60 -1.51 0.60
N ARG A 109 7.92 -1.53 0.46
CA ARG A 109 8.76 -0.35 0.71
C ARG A 109 8.36 0.83 -0.18
N GLY A 110 8.20 0.61 -1.49
CA GLY A 110 7.83 1.66 -2.45
C GLY A 110 6.40 2.15 -2.27
N LEU A 111 5.48 1.27 -1.87
CA LEU A 111 4.08 1.62 -1.69
C LEU A 111 3.80 2.33 -0.37
N LEU A 112 4.52 2.00 0.72
CA LEU A 112 4.25 2.54 2.06
C LEU A 112 5.15 3.72 2.42
N ARG A 113 6.33 3.88 1.79
CA ARG A 113 7.27 4.96 2.08
C ARG A 113 6.65 6.35 1.89
N GLY A 114 6.88 7.22 2.86
CA GLY A 114 6.41 8.61 2.84
C GLY A 114 4.90 8.76 3.08
N ALA A 115 4.21 7.70 3.48
CA ALA A 115 2.87 7.82 4.02
C ALA A 115 2.90 8.53 5.37
N SER A 116 1.89 9.35 5.64
CA SER A 116 1.64 9.91 6.96
C SER A 116 1.03 8.85 7.89
N LEU A 117 0.34 7.87 7.30
CA LEU A 117 -0.36 6.79 7.99
C LEU A 117 -0.67 5.66 7.02
N VAL A 118 -0.64 4.42 7.50
CA VAL A 118 -1.11 3.23 6.78
C VAL A 118 -2.33 2.65 7.51
N LEU A 119 -3.36 2.26 6.77
CA LEU A 119 -4.46 1.44 7.26
C LEU A 119 -4.28 0.01 6.77
N ASP A 120 -4.24 -0.93 7.69
CA ASP A 120 -4.34 -2.34 7.41
C ASP A 120 -5.82 -2.75 7.42
N CYS A 121 -6.35 -3.04 6.25
CA CYS A 121 -7.72 -3.46 6.02
C CYS A 121 -7.78 -4.87 5.40
N THR A 122 -6.69 -5.63 5.51
CA THR A 122 -6.58 -6.99 4.98
C THR A 122 -7.20 -8.02 5.92
N ASP A 123 -7.42 -9.23 5.44
CA ASP A 123 -7.93 -10.37 6.19
C ASP A 123 -6.92 -11.52 6.32
N ASP A 124 -5.75 -11.40 5.65
CA ASP A 124 -4.68 -12.39 5.69
C ASP A 124 -3.61 -12.03 6.74
N ALA A 125 -3.35 -12.97 7.67
CA ALA A 125 -2.41 -12.78 8.77
C ALA A 125 -0.97 -12.50 8.29
N ARG A 126 -0.53 -13.09 7.18
CA ARG A 126 0.82 -12.87 6.62
C ARG A 126 0.96 -11.46 6.07
N THR A 127 -0.07 -10.99 5.37
CA THR A 127 -0.10 -9.63 4.85
C THR A 127 -0.13 -8.58 5.97
N LYS A 128 -0.86 -8.84 7.06
CA LYS A 128 -0.87 -7.99 8.26
C LYS A 128 0.53 -7.83 8.87
N HIS A 129 1.26 -8.94 9.02
CA HIS A 129 2.63 -8.91 9.52
C HIS A 129 3.58 -8.21 8.54
N LEU A 130 3.43 -8.44 7.23
CA LEU A 130 4.18 -7.74 6.20
C LEU A 130 4.00 -6.21 6.28
N ILE A 131 2.75 -5.76 6.44
CA ILE A 131 2.43 -4.33 6.59
C ILE A 131 3.09 -3.78 7.87
N ASN A 132 2.90 -4.48 9.00
CA ASN A 132 3.49 -4.09 10.27
C ASN A 132 5.01 -3.93 10.17
N ASP A 133 5.71 -4.97 9.71
CA ASP A 133 7.16 -5.01 9.65
C ASP A 133 7.70 -3.92 8.72
N ALA A 134 7.04 -3.69 7.59
CA ALA A 134 7.37 -2.59 6.70
C ALA A 134 7.16 -1.21 7.37
N CYS A 135 6.06 -1.01 8.08
CA CYS A 135 5.76 0.22 8.80
C CYS A 135 6.75 0.49 9.93
N VAL A 136 7.16 -0.55 10.68
CA VAL A 136 8.20 -0.45 11.73
C VAL A 136 9.51 0.06 11.12
N HIS A 137 9.98 -0.54 10.02
CA HIS A 137 11.23 -0.13 9.38
C HIS A 137 11.18 1.24 8.69
N LEU A 138 10.00 1.65 8.24
CA LEU A 138 9.80 2.95 7.59
C LEU A 138 9.47 4.06 8.60
N ASN A 139 9.28 3.73 9.89
CA ASN A 139 8.77 4.61 10.94
C ASN A 139 7.45 5.29 10.50
N VAL A 140 6.55 4.50 9.90
CA VAL A 140 5.23 4.96 9.45
C VAL A 140 4.18 4.43 10.42
N PRO A 141 3.30 5.29 10.98
CA PRO A 141 2.22 4.85 11.84
C PRO A 141 1.26 3.90 11.10
N LEU A 142 0.75 2.90 11.83
CA LEU A 142 -0.16 1.88 11.33
C LEU A 142 -1.46 1.87 12.14
N VAL A 143 -2.61 1.99 11.49
CA VAL A 143 -3.91 1.64 12.09
C VAL A 143 -4.29 0.24 11.64
N TYR A 144 -4.13 -0.69 12.56
CA TYR A 144 -4.57 -2.08 12.40
C TYR A 144 -6.06 -2.20 12.62
N ALA A 145 -6.74 -3.00 11.81
CA ALA A 145 -8.11 -3.45 12.08
C ALA A 145 -8.31 -4.90 11.65
N ALA A 146 -9.23 -5.58 12.35
CA ALA A 146 -9.71 -6.91 12.00
C ALA A 146 -11.18 -7.05 12.42
N ALA A 147 -11.94 -7.86 11.69
CA ALA A 147 -13.31 -8.19 12.02
C ALA A 147 -13.57 -9.67 11.74
N GLN A 148 -14.27 -10.36 12.65
CA GLN A 148 -14.60 -11.78 12.53
C GLN A 148 -15.88 -12.08 13.32
N GLY A 149 -16.81 -12.83 12.74
CA GLY A 149 -18.08 -13.14 13.40
C GLY A 149 -18.84 -11.85 13.72
N TYR A 150 -19.00 -11.59 15.00
CA TYR A 150 -19.65 -10.39 15.54
C TYR A 150 -18.65 -9.42 16.20
N ALA A 151 -17.37 -9.76 16.23
CA ALA A 151 -16.34 -8.98 16.89
C ALA A 151 -15.46 -8.22 15.91
N GLY A 152 -14.89 -7.12 16.40
CA GLY A 152 -13.88 -6.37 15.68
C GLY A 152 -12.86 -5.71 16.59
N TYR A 153 -11.72 -5.38 16.00
CA TYR A 153 -10.54 -4.89 16.70
C TYR A 153 -9.92 -3.73 15.95
N VAL A 154 -9.49 -2.70 16.67
CA VAL A 154 -8.73 -1.57 16.13
C VAL A 154 -7.59 -1.22 17.08
N ALA A 155 -6.38 -1.06 16.56
CA ALA A 155 -5.24 -0.53 17.30
C ALA A 155 -4.46 0.45 16.45
N LEU A 156 -3.78 1.41 17.07
CA LEU A 156 -2.88 2.32 16.41
C LEU A 156 -1.46 2.13 16.96
N PHE A 157 -0.56 1.80 16.05
CA PHE A 157 0.86 1.61 16.33
C PHE A 157 1.65 2.76 15.72
N PRO A 158 2.23 3.69 16.52
CA PRO A 158 3.02 4.81 15.99
C PRO A 158 4.31 4.38 15.31
N ASN A 159 4.77 3.14 15.55
CA ASN A 159 5.96 2.54 14.95
C ASN A 159 7.25 3.37 15.12
N HIS A 160 7.36 4.07 16.25
CA HIS A 160 8.65 4.66 16.64
C HIS A 160 9.61 3.59 17.17
N PRO A 161 10.92 3.82 17.17
CA PRO A 161 11.89 2.87 17.69
C PRO A 161 11.58 2.43 19.14
N GLY A 162 11.51 1.11 19.35
CA GLY A 162 11.18 0.51 20.66
C GLY A 162 9.71 0.58 21.06
N GLY A 163 8.83 1.15 20.20
CA GLY A 163 7.39 1.22 20.45
C GLY A 163 6.69 -0.12 20.33
N ILE A 164 5.43 -0.14 20.79
CA ILE A 164 4.51 -1.27 20.60
C ILE A 164 4.14 -1.38 19.12
N ASN A 165 4.03 -2.58 18.61
CA ASN A 165 3.63 -2.89 17.24
C ASN A 165 2.77 -4.17 17.20
N LEU A 166 2.33 -4.60 16.03
CA LEU A 166 1.44 -5.75 15.89
C LEU A 166 2.03 -7.05 16.49
N ARG A 167 3.36 -7.24 16.43
CA ARG A 167 3.99 -8.44 16.98
C ARG A 167 3.92 -8.52 18.50
N ASP A 168 3.65 -7.44 19.20
CA ASP A 168 3.37 -7.45 20.64
C ASP A 168 1.98 -8.03 20.96
N VAL A 169 1.07 -8.11 19.97
CA VAL A 169 -0.25 -8.72 20.07
C VAL A 169 -0.26 -10.11 19.44
N TYR A 170 0.34 -10.24 18.28
CA TYR A 170 0.46 -11.48 17.49
C TYR A 170 1.93 -11.65 17.09
N PRO A 171 2.74 -12.38 17.86
CA PRO A 171 4.20 -12.51 17.61
C PRO A 171 4.53 -13.02 16.22
N GLU A 172 3.77 -14.01 15.73
CA GLU A 172 3.93 -14.64 14.43
C GLU A 172 2.58 -14.71 13.70
N PRO A 173 2.58 -14.70 12.35
CA PRO A 173 1.37 -14.94 11.59
C PRO A 173 0.88 -16.35 11.84
N ASP A 174 -0.33 -16.48 12.37
CA ASP A 174 -0.99 -17.78 12.58
C ASP A 174 -1.85 -18.13 11.35
N PRO A 175 -1.39 -19.08 10.51
CA PRO A 175 -2.14 -19.50 9.34
C PRO A 175 -3.40 -20.31 9.68
N SER A 176 -3.56 -20.75 10.95
CA SER A 176 -4.75 -21.45 11.41
C SER A 176 -5.87 -20.51 11.84
N MET A 177 -5.60 -19.22 11.98
CA MET A 177 -6.65 -18.23 12.20
C MET A 177 -7.60 -18.21 11.00
N PRO A 178 -8.88 -18.51 11.20
CA PRO A 178 -9.85 -18.51 10.12
C PRO A 178 -10.00 -17.10 9.57
N ASP A 179 -10.00 -16.98 8.26
CA ASP A 179 -10.31 -15.74 7.55
C ASP A 179 -11.83 -15.43 7.62
N CYS A 180 -12.22 -14.25 7.17
CA CYS A 180 -13.64 -13.87 7.14
C CYS A 180 -14.48 -14.76 6.22
N ALA A 181 -13.87 -15.47 5.26
CA ALA A 181 -14.57 -16.34 4.34
C ALA A 181 -14.97 -17.67 5.00
N THR A 182 -14.11 -18.18 5.89
CA THR A 182 -14.35 -19.46 6.59
C THR A 182 -15.12 -19.29 7.91
N ALA A 183 -14.85 -18.22 8.68
CA ALA A 183 -15.49 -17.96 9.96
C ALA A 183 -16.84 -17.23 9.84
N GLY A 184 -17.11 -16.60 8.71
CA GLY A 184 -18.23 -15.68 8.52
C GLY A 184 -18.05 -14.36 9.28
N VAL A 185 -18.81 -13.34 8.90
CA VAL A 185 -18.79 -12.04 9.58
C VAL A 185 -20.10 -11.28 9.33
N LEU A 186 -20.59 -10.59 10.35
CA LEU A 186 -21.74 -9.69 10.22
C LEU A 186 -21.31 -8.41 9.47
N GLY A 187 -21.97 -8.09 8.34
CA GLY A 187 -21.57 -6.93 7.49
C GLY A 187 -21.57 -5.60 8.25
N THR A 188 -22.56 -5.37 9.13
CA THR A 188 -22.61 -4.14 9.95
C THR A 188 -21.48 -4.07 10.98
N ALA A 189 -21.02 -5.20 11.52
CA ALA A 189 -19.86 -5.23 12.41
C ALA A 189 -18.59 -4.77 11.65
N VAL A 190 -18.39 -5.26 10.42
CA VAL A 190 -17.30 -4.82 9.55
C VAL A 190 -17.37 -3.30 9.28
N GLY A 191 -18.57 -2.80 8.95
CA GLY A 191 -18.77 -1.36 8.70
C GLY A 191 -18.44 -0.49 9.91
N ILE A 192 -18.90 -0.88 11.12
CA ILE A 192 -18.59 -0.14 12.35
C ILE A 192 -17.07 -0.15 12.62
N VAL A 193 -16.42 -1.29 12.49
CA VAL A 193 -14.96 -1.40 12.68
C VAL A 193 -14.19 -0.54 11.67
N ALA A 194 -14.64 -0.49 10.42
CA ALA A 194 -14.06 0.38 9.40
C ALA A 194 -14.16 1.87 9.80
N LEU A 195 -15.30 2.28 10.37
CA LEU A 195 -15.49 3.66 10.84
C LEU A 195 -14.67 3.96 12.10
N LEU A 196 -14.53 3.00 13.02
CA LEU A 196 -13.63 3.14 14.17
C LEU A 196 -12.16 3.26 13.71
N GLN A 197 -11.75 2.52 12.69
CA GLN A 197 -10.42 2.63 12.09
C GLN A 197 -10.21 4.00 11.43
N ALA A 198 -11.17 4.47 10.64
CA ALA A 198 -11.12 5.80 10.02
C ALA A 198 -11.08 6.92 11.06
N ASN A 199 -11.90 6.81 12.12
CA ASN A 199 -11.89 7.75 13.23
C ASN A 199 -10.53 7.79 13.95
N ALA A 200 -9.94 6.63 14.24
CA ALA A 200 -8.60 6.55 14.83
C ALA A 200 -7.56 7.24 13.96
N ALA A 201 -7.64 7.06 12.63
CA ALA A 201 -6.77 7.71 11.66
C ALA A 201 -6.93 9.23 11.66
N LEU A 202 -8.16 9.74 11.61
CA LEU A 202 -8.45 11.19 11.63
C LEU A 202 -7.98 11.83 12.94
N CYS A 203 -8.33 11.24 14.09
CA CYS A 203 -7.91 11.75 15.39
C CYS A 203 -6.39 11.81 15.51
N TYR A 204 -5.69 10.78 15.05
CA TYR A 204 -4.23 10.75 15.08
C TYR A 204 -3.60 11.82 14.19
N LEU A 205 -4.07 11.96 12.94
CA LEU A 205 -3.54 12.94 11.99
C LEU A 205 -3.82 14.39 12.45
N LEU A 206 -4.95 14.60 13.10
CA LEU A 206 -5.32 15.90 13.67
C LEU A 206 -4.64 16.19 15.01
N GLY A 207 -4.16 15.17 15.71
CA GLY A 207 -3.62 15.30 17.08
C GLY A 207 -4.71 15.63 18.10
N ILE A 208 -5.93 15.11 17.92
CA ILE A 208 -7.09 15.36 18.78
C ILE A 208 -7.64 14.07 19.40
N GLY A 209 -8.37 14.19 20.49
CA GLY A 209 -9.00 13.07 21.17
C GLY A 209 -7.99 12.03 21.69
N GLU A 210 -8.47 10.81 21.89
CA GLU A 210 -7.67 9.67 22.36
C GLU A 210 -7.75 8.49 21.38
N PRO A 211 -7.05 8.52 20.23
CA PRO A 211 -6.98 7.36 19.37
C PRO A 211 -6.36 6.17 20.12
N PRO A 212 -6.63 4.91 19.74
CA PRO A 212 -6.20 3.74 20.49
C PRO A 212 -4.69 3.45 20.32
N VAL A 213 -3.87 4.42 20.68
CA VAL A 213 -2.41 4.28 20.72
C VAL A 213 -2.04 3.37 21.88
N ASP A 214 -1.21 2.35 21.62
CA ASP A 214 -0.80 1.32 22.58
C ASP A 214 -2.00 0.66 23.31
N ARG A 215 -3.12 0.61 22.64
CA ARG A 215 -4.35 -0.02 23.12
C ARG A 215 -5.03 -0.78 21.99
N LEU A 216 -5.66 -1.90 22.33
CA LEU A 216 -6.59 -2.61 21.46
C LEU A 216 -8.02 -2.18 21.82
N LEU A 217 -8.66 -1.48 20.93
CA LEU A 217 -10.11 -1.24 21.00
C LEU A 217 -10.81 -2.47 20.44
N THR A 218 -11.67 -3.08 21.24
CA THR A 218 -12.54 -4.18 20.82
C THR A 218 -13.97 -3.68 20.68
N TYR A 219 -14.69 -4.23 19.71
CA TYR A 219 -16.10 -3.98 19.51
C TYR A 219 -16.84 -5.31 19.35
N HIS A 220 -18.02 -5.46 19.95
CA HIS A 220 -18.87 -6.63 19.79
C HIS A 220 -20.28 -6.20 19.37
N ALA A 221 -20.74 -6.70 18.21
CA ALA A 221 -21.93 -6.19 17.53
C ALA A 221 -23.28 -6.65 18.16
N LEU A 222 -23.29 -7.78 18.89
CA LEU A 222 -24.56 -8.28 19.46
C LEU A 222 -25.05 -7.45 20.66
N ASP A 223 -24.12 -6.88 21.41
CA ASP A 223 -24.42 -6.07 22.60
C ASP A 223 -23.93 -4.62 22.49
N ASN A 224 -23.28 -4.27 21.37
CA ASN A 224 -22.68 -2.96 21.12
C ASN A 224 -21.66 -2.54 22.17
N THR A 225 -20.97 -3.48 22.79
CA THR A 225 -19.96 -3.18 23.80
C THR A 225 -18.62 -2.83 23.17
N GLN A 226 -17.89 -1.93 23.83
CA GLN A 226 -16.53 -1.55 23.46
C GLN A 226 -15.62 -1.62 24.68
N HIS A 227 -14.43 -2.17 24.51
CA HIS A 227 -13.41 -2.19 25.55
C HIS A 227 -12.08 -1.67 24.99
N ARG A 228 -11.29 -1.02 25.85
CA ARG A 228 -9.92 -0.59 25.54
C ARG A 228 -8.95 -1.37 26.41
N VAL A 229 -8.23 -2.31 25.79
CA VAL A 229 -7.24 -3.13 26.47
C VAL A 229 -5.87 -2.51 26.26
N LYS A 230 -5.18 -2.19 27.36
CA LYS A 230 -3.82 -1.66 27.29
C LYS A 230 -2.85 -2.74 26.81
N LEU A 231 -2.10 -2.43 25.77
CA LEU A 231 -1.05 -3.29 25.25
C LEU A 231 0.26 -3.08 26.03
N ARG A 232 1.14 -4.06 25.99
CA ARG A 232 2.46 -4.01 26.59
C ARG A 232 3.49 -4.43 25.56
N LYS A 233 4.69 -3.88 25.64
CA LYS A 233 5.83 -4.34 24.85
C LYS A 233 6.23 -5.72 25.34
N THR A 234 6.08 -6.72 24.50
CA THR A 234 6.37 -8.14 24.80
C THR A 234 7.29 -8.78 23.76
N TYR A 235 7.25 -8.32 22.53
CA TYR A 235 8.08 -8.82 21.45
C TYR A 235 9.45 -8.13 21.47
N THR A 236 10.50 -8.91 21.72
CA THR A 236 11.88 -8.41 21.88
C THR A 236 12.79 -8.82 20.75
N GLU A 237 12.37 -9.77 19.91
CA GLU A 237 13.17 -10.23 18.79
C GLU A 237 13.33 -9.14 17.72
N PRO A 238 14.46 -9.09 17.02
CA PRO A 238 14.63 -8.18 15.89
C PRO A 238 13.59 -8.47 14.80
N ILE A 239 12.89 -7.44 14.36
CA ILE A 239 11.99 -7.54 13.21
C ILE A 239 12.83 -7.39 11.93
N PRO A 240 12.94 -8.42 11.07
CA PRO A 240 13.70 -8.29 9.84
C PRO A 240 12.94 -7.41 8.85
N PRO A 241 13.64 -6.58 8.04
CA PRO A 241 12.95 -5.82 6.99
C PRO A 241 12.33 -6.77 5.98
N PRO A 242 11.04 -6.61 5.63
CA PRO A 242 10.36 -7.54 4.72
C PRO A 242 11.03 -7.68 3.34
N TRP A 243 11.74 -6.63 2.91
CA TRP A 243 12.49 -6.61 1.67
C TRP A 243 13.88 -7.24 1.76
N GLY A 244 14.24 -7.85 2.90
CA GLY A 244 15.52 -8.52 3.14
C GLY A 244 16.66 -7.57 3.54
N ASN A 245 17.72 -8.13 4.12
CA ASN A 245 18.94 -7.41 4.53
C ASN A 245 19.88 -7.10 3.36
N GLY A 246 19.44 -7.29 2.12
CA GLY A 246 20.21 -6.91 0.93
C GLY A 246 20.57 -5.43 1.04
N ALA A 247 21.88 -5.16 1.15
CA ALA A 247 22.42 -3.81 1.10
C ALA A 247 21.66 -3.00 0.08
N GLU A 248 21.09 -1.89 0.49
CA GLU A 248 20.50 -0.77 -0.27
C GLU A 248 20.45 -0.93 -1.81
N GLY A 249 19.87 -2.01 -2.29
CA GLY A 249 19.51 -2.26 -3.67
C GLY A 249 18.05 -1.85 -3.81
N THR A 250 17.85 -0.62 -3.70
CA THR A 250 16.59 0.01 -3.40
C THR A 250 16.02 0.57 -4.66
N ASP A 251 14.84 0.12 -4.98
CA ASP A 251 13.98 0.90 -5.85
C ASP A 251 13.02 1.76 -5.01
N PRO A 252 13.43 2.97 -4.61
CA PRO A 252 12.56 3.88 -3.85
C PRO A 252 11.37 4.37 -4.67
N ASN A 253 11.29 4.05 -5.96
CA ASN A 253 10.36 4.61 -6.92
C ASN A 253 9.44 3.58 -7.58
N GLY A 254 9.57 2.28 -7.28
CA GLY A 254 8.77 1.20 -7.89
C GLY A 254 9.19 0.88 -9.34
N TRP A 255 10.45 1.11 -9.70
CA TRP A 255 10.97 0.86 -11.05
C TRP A 255 11.60 -0.53 -11.21
N GLU A 256 11.79 -1.25 -10.10
CA GLU A 256 12.31 -2.61 -10.10
C GLU A 256 11.15 -3.60 -10.14
N VAL A 257 11.23 -4.54 -11.08
CA VAL A 257 10.20 -5.56 -11.30
C VAL A 257 10.81 -6.96 -11.25
N ARG A 258 10.02 -7.95 -10.85
CA ARG A 258 10.41 -9.37 -10.88
C ARG A 258 9.65 -10.07 -11.98
N HIS A 259 10.38 -10.82 -12.78
CA HIS A 259 9.82 -11.68 -13.82
C HIS A 259 10.49 -13.04 -13.78
N ALA A 260 9.77 -14.07 -14.23
CA ALA A 260 10.31 -15.42 -14.36
C ALA A 260 11.16 -15.60 -15.63
N THR A 261 11.06 -14.67 -16.58
CA THR A 261 11.76 -14.70 -17.87
C THR A 261 12.37 -13.36 -18.19
N LEU A 262 13.38 -13.33 -19.08
CA LEU A 262 14.01 -12.10 -19.56
C LEU A 262 13.14 -11.31 -20.56
N THR A 263 12.19 -11.96 -21.19
CA THR A 263 11.28 -11.35 -22.18
C THR A 263 9.83 -11.50 -21.76
N PRO A 264 9.40 -10.90 -20.64
CA PRO A 264 8.02 -10.99 -20.20
C PRO A 264 7.09 -10.20 -21.13
N PRO A 265 5.83 -10.63 -21.31
CA PRO A 265 4.87 -9.90 -22.13
C PRO A 265 4.55 -8.51 -21.53
N GLY A 266 4.15 -7.57 -22.36
CA GLY A 266 3.72 -6.23 -21.96
C GLY A 266 4.82 -5.19 -21.90
N TYR A 267 5.97 -5.45 -22.52
CA TYR A 267 7.03 -4.45 -22.76
C TYR A 267 7.21 -4.24 -24.26
N ALA A 268 7.34 -2.98 -24.67
CA ALA A 268 7.64 -2.61 -26.05
C ALA A 268 9.10 -2.92 -26.43
N GLY A 269 10.00 -3.02 -25.42
CA GLY A 269 11.38 -3.43 -25.63
C GLY A 269 12.06 -3.88 -24.34
N VAL A 270 12.98 -4.82 -24.48
CA VAL A 270 13.83 -5.32 -23.40
C VAL A 270 15.29 -5.07 -23.76
N PHE A 271 16.04 -4.50 -22.82
CA PHE A 271 17.41 -4.07 -23.06
C PHE A 271 18.37 -4.71 -22.08
N SER A 272 19.43 -5.34 -22.62
CA SER A 272 20.54 -5.90 -21.86
C SER A 272 21.67 -4.92 -21.73
N MET A 273 22.16 -4.75 -20.50
CA MET A 273 23.39 -4.01 -20.17
C MET A 273 24.60 -4.95 -19.98
N LEU A 274 24.49 -6.22 -20.38
CA LEU A 274 25.57 -7.19 -20.26
C LEU A 274 26.52 -7.10 -21.48
N SER A 275 27.80 -7.36 -21.23
CA SER A 275 28.79 -7.49 -22.32
C SER A 275 28.61 -8.82 -23.05
N GLU A 276 29.13 -8.92 -24.28
CA GLU A 276 29.14 -10.16 -25.05
C GLU A 276 29.85 -11.31 -24.33
N THR A 277 30.84 -11.02 -23.53
CA THR A 277 31.54 -12.01 -22.69
C THR A 277 30.67 -12.61 -21.61
N LYS A 278 29.66 -11.87 -21.10
CA LYS A 278 28.77 -12.33 -20.03
C LYS A 278 27.46 -12.91 -20.55
N GLU A 279 27.05 -12.51 -21.75
CA GLU A 279 25.84 -12.95 -22.43
C GLU A 279 26.13 -13.00 -23.94
N PRO A 280 26.78 -14.08 -24.42
CA PRO A 280 27.21 -14.18 -25.83
C PRO A 280 26.01 -14.18 -26.80
N GLU A 281 24.92 -14.86 -26.42
CA GLU A 281 23.67 -14.90 -27.17
C GLU A 281 22.57 -14.19 -26.41
N LEU A 282 21.85 -13.27 -27.09
CA LEU A 282 20.71 -12.58 -26.54
C LEU A 282 19.43 -13.41 -26.78
N PRO A 283 18.50 -13.45 -25.82
CA PRO A 283 17.16 -13.93 -26.06
C PRO A 283 16.48 -13.17 -27.20
N GLU A 284 15.57 -13.82 -27.90
CA GLU A 284 14.79 -13.21 -28.98
C GLU A 284 14.05 -11.96 -28.45
N GLY A 285 14.14 -10.87 -29.21
CA GLY A 285 13.52 -9.58 -28.83
C GLY A 285 14.29 -8.73 -27.82
N VAL A 286 15.47 -9.18 -27.35
CA VAL A 286 16.32 -8.39 -26.47
C VAL A 286 17.36 -7.61 -27.27
N VAL A 287 17.55 -6.33 -26.91
CA VAL A 287 18.54 -5.45 -27.52
C VAL A 287 19.70 -5.21 -26.54
N ARG A 288 20.94 -5.48 -26.97
CA ARG A 288 22.12 -5.12 -26.17
C ARG A 288 22.40 -3.65 -26.29
N LEU A 289 22.60 -2.98 -25.13
CA LEU A 289 23.06 -1.60 -25.07
C LEU A 289 24.58 -1.53 -25.11
N ASP A 290 25.13 -0.57 -25.86
CA ASP A 290 26.55 -0.24 -25.81
C ASP A 290 26.91 0.32 -24.43
N GLN A 291 27.82 -0.34 -23.73
CA GLN A 291 28.24 0.05 -22.39
C GLN A 291 28.87 1.44 -22.32
N ARG A 292 29.33 2.01 -23.44
CA ARG A 292 29.91 3.36 -23.50
C ARG A 292 28.85 4.45 -23.47
N ASN A 293 27.66 4.19 -24.01
CA ASN A 293 26.57 5.17 -24.03
C ASN A 293 25.16 4.48 -23.91
N PRO A 294 24.89 3.74 -22.86
CA PRO A 294 23.61 3.05 -22.72
C PRO A 294 22.44 4.04 -22.59
N PHE A 295 22.65 5.17 -21.93
CA PHE A 295 21.65 6.21 -21.75
C PHE A 295 21.20 6.84 -23.07
N GLY A 296 22.14 7.28 -23.90
CA GLY A 296 21.83 7.87 -25.22
C GLY A 296 21.11 6.90 -26.14
N GLN A 297 21.47 5.62 -26.12
CA GLN A 297 20.78 4.60 -26.91
C GLN A 297 19.34 4.35 -26.46
N CYS A 298 19.06 4.36 -25.14
CA CYS A 298 17.71 4.27 -24.64
C CYS A 298 16.87 5.45 -25.11
N LEU A 299 17.37 6.68 -24.99
CA LEU A 299 16.63 7.87 -25.43
C LEU A 299 16.27 7.86 -26.92
N GLN A 300 17.10 7.24 -27.76
CA GLN A 300 16.84 7.13 -29.21
C GLN A 300 15.81 6.06 -29.58
N ARG A 301 15.55 5.10 -28.69
CA ARG A 301 14.76 3.91 -29.00
C ARG A 301 13.47 3.80 -28.17
N MET A 302 13.30 4.66 -27.17
CA MET A 302 12.17 4.62 -26.27
C MET A 302 11.16 5.72 -26.60
N GLU A 303 9.89 5.35 -26.68
CA GLU A 303 8.77 6.24 -26.97
C GLU A 303 7.94 6.49 -25.70
N ALA A 304 7.33 7.67 -25.61
CA ALA A 304 6.50 8.06 -24.50
C ALA A 304 5.23 7.18 -24.39
N GLY A 305 4.90 6.77 -23.18
CA GLY A 305 3.73 5.94 -22.90
C GLY A 305 3.95 4.43 -23.09
N GLU A 306 5.12 4.03 -23.61
CA GLU A 306 5.49 2.62 -23.77
C GLU A 306 6.31 2.11 -22.58
N ARG A 307 6.23 0.80 -22.31
CA ARG A 307 6.91 0.14 -21.20
C ARG A 307 8.18 -0.55 -21.66
N TYR A 308 9.27 -0.34 -20.94
CA TYR A 308 10.58 -0.89 -21.25
C TYR A 308 11.20 -1.59 -20.04
N LEU A 309 11.88 -2.71 -20.27
CA LEU A 309 12.59 -3.45 -19.24
C LEU A 309 14.11 -3.39 -19.49
N LEU A 310 14.85 -2.98 -18.47
CA LEU A 310 16.31 -3.03 -18.46
C LEU A 310 16.79 -4.16 -17.54
N TYR A 311 17.86 -4.85 -17.91
CA TYR A 311 18.53 -5.75 -17.00
C TYR A 311 20.05 -5.70 -17.11
N CYS A 312 20.72 -6.05 -16.02
CA CYS A 312 22.14 -6.26 -15.92
C CYS A 312 22.43 -7.52 -15.09
N ASN A 313 23.66 -7.78 -14.72
CA ASN A 313 24.01 -8.97 -13.97
C ASN A 313 23.30 -9.09 -12.60
N SER A 314 23.25 -7.99 -11.84
CA SER A 314 22.74 -7.95 -10.45
C SER A 314 21.55 -6.98 -10.25
N GLY A 315 21.00 -6.40 -11.28
CA GLY A 315 19.94 -5.38 -11.21
C GLY A 315 20.42 -3.96 -10.85
N LYS A 316 21.60 -3.79 -10.27
CA LYS A 316 22.06 -2.48 -9.76
C LYS A 316 22.25 -1.42 -10.85
N LEU A 317 22.96 -1.75 -11.92
CA LEU A 317 23.24 -0.79 -13.01
C LEU A 317 21.98 -0.47 -13.82
N SER A 318 21.14 -1.47 -14.10
CA SER A 318 19.88 -1.26 -14.82
C SER A 318 18.91 -0.39 -14.00
N LEU A 319 18.89 -0.51 -12.67
CA LEU A 319 18.08 0.34 -11.80
C LEU A 319 18.55 1.80 -11.81
N VAL A 320 19.86 2.03 -11.78
CA VAL A 320 20.42 3.39 -11.89
C VAL A 320 20.07 4.03 -13.22
N LEU A 321 20.22 3.28 -14.33
CA LEU A 321 19.89 3.75 -15.66
C LEU A 321 18.38 4.04 -15.82
N ALA A 322 17.51 3.17 -15.32
CA ALA A 322 16.06 3.40 -15.31
C ALA A 322 15.71 4.69 -14.55
N GLY A 323 16.35 4.91 -13.42
CA GLY A 323 16.17 6.13 -12.63
C GLY A 323 16.64 7.40 -13.33
N GLN A 324 17.73 7.34 -14.08
CA GLN A 324 18.21 8.47 -14.87
C GLN A 324 17.27 8.80 -16.04
N LEU A 325 16.80 7.77 -16.76
CA LEU A 325 15.87 7.93 -17.88
C LEU A 325 14.56 8.58 -17.43
N ARG A 326 13.96 8.10 -16.37
CA ARG A 326 12.70 8.66 -15.84
C ARG A 326 12.86 10.08 -15.26
N ARG A 327 14.02 10.44 -14.75
CA ARG A 327 14.26 11.83 -14.30
C ARG A 327 14.34 12.80 -15.47
N GLN A 328 14.94 12.38 -16.59
CA GLN A 328 15.10 13.23 -17.76
C GLN A 328 13.87 13.18 -18.69
N ARG A 329 13.21 12.06 -18.77
CA ARG A 329 12.01 11.79 -19.58
C ARG A 329 10.93 11.15 -18.69
N PRO A 330 10.20 11.94 -17.86
CA PRO A 330 9.20 11.41 -16.91
C PRO A 330 8.06 10.63 -17.55
N GLU A 331 7.82 10.85 -18.84
CA GLU A 331 6.81 10.16 -19.63
C GLU A 331 7.21 8.72 -20.03
N LEU A 332 8.46 8.30 -19.82
CA LEU A 332 8.92 6.95 -20.10
C LEU A 332 8.62 6.00 -18.94
N GLU A 333 8.02 4.86 -19.24
CA GLU A 333 7.81 3.77 -18.27
C GLU A 333 8.96 2.75 -18.34
N VAL A 334 10.08 3.05 -17.70
CA VAL A 334 11.28 2.20 -17.71
C VAL A 334 11.43 1.46 -16.40
N PHE A 335 11.56 0.13 -16.46
CA PHE A 335 11.71 -0.75 -15.30
C PHE A 335 13.07 -1.47 -15.33
N SER A 336 13.54 -1.87 -14.16
CA SER A 336 14.75 -2.69 -13.98
C SER A 336 14.36 -4.07 -13.47
N LEU A 337 14.96 -5.13 -14.02
CA LEU A 337 14.76 -6.50 -13.50
C LEU A 337 15.45 -6.65 -12.15
N ALA A 338 14.67 -6.96 -11.12
CA ALA A 338 15.13 -7.16 -9.74
C ALA A 338 16.15 -8.31 -9.65
N GLY A 339 17.33 -8.02 -9.08
CA GLY A 339 18.42 -8.99 -9.01
C GLY A 339 19.11 -9.27 -10.36
N GLY A 340 18.67 -8.62 -11.44
CA GLY A 340 19.19 -8.82 -12.78
C GLY A 340 19.06 -10.26 -13.25
N ILE A 341 19.98 -10.72 -14.13
CA ILE A 341 20.01 -12.12 -14.61
C ILE A 341 20.29 -13.13 -13.47
N GLN A 342 20.94 -12.73 -12.39
CA GLN A 342 21.19 -13.58 -11.23
C GLN A 342 19.91 -13.84 -10.42
N GLY A 343 18.95 -12.95 -10.46
CA GLY A 343 17.67 -13.09 -9.77
C GLY A 343 16.65 -14.03 -10.47
N LEU A 344 16.99 -14.53 -11.68
CA LEU A 344 16.19 -15.50 -12.43
C LEU A 344 16.55 -16.96 -12.16
N ARG A 345 17.58 -17.22 -11.36
CA ARG A 345 18.08 -18.57 -11.01
C ARG A 345 17.50 -19.08 -9.70
#